data_a21222573809ae0846c6aa7ca96721e8
#
_entry.id   a21222573809ae0846c6aa7ca96721e8
#
_cell.length_a   1.000
_cell.length_b   1.000
_cell.length_c   1.000
_cell.angle_alpha   90.00
_cell.angle_beta   90.00
_cell.angle_gamma   90.00
#
_symmetry.space_group_name_H-M   'P 1'
#
loop_
_entity.id
_entity.type
_entity.pdbx_description
1 polymer ?
#
loop_
_entity_poly.entity_id
_entity_poly.type
_entity_poly.pdbx_seq_one_letter_code
_entity_poly.pdbx_strand_id
1 'polypeptide(L)'
;MRSRHSDRGAATVWSLGAMAVMCVVFGVVLALGQAVVARHRAAGGADLAALAAADHWAEGGTGACARAERVARAQGTRIVRCAVVGETSDVTASAGRGPFAAEVRSRAGPAGPVPPPASAPAPASPAPAPPPGPAPPAPAPPAAPASPAP
;
A
#
# COMPACT_ATOMS: atom_id res chain seq x y z
N MET A 1 47.60 -32.23 -13.39
CA MET A 1 46.94 -31.30 -14.32
C MET A 1 45.44 -31.48 -14.17
N ARG A 2 44.76 -30.70 -13.32
CA ARG A 2 43.32 -30.76 -13.08
C ARG A 2 42.56 -29.84 -14.04
N SER A 3 41.53 -30.40 -14.61
CA SER A 3 40.71 -30.00 -15.74
C SER A 3 40.18 -28.55 -15.61
N ARG A 4 40.71 -27.61 -16.36
CA ARG A 4 40.12 -26.25 -16.60
C ARG A 4 38.82 -26.29 -17.44
N HIS A 5 38.35 -27.49 -17.83
CA HIS A 5 37.08 -27.63 -18.59
C HIS A 5 35.84 -27.65 -17.71
N SER A 6 35.93 -28.00 -16.43
CA SER A 6 34.77 -28.02 -15.49
C SER A 6 34.26 -26.61 -15.15
N ASP A 7 35.17 -25.63 -15.11
CA ASP A 7 34.81 -24.26 -14.63
C ASP A 7 34.02 -23.46 -15.67
N ARG A 8 34.18 -23.74 -16.97
CA ARG A 8 33.44 -23.07 -18.03
C ARG A 8 31.94 -23.41 -18.06
N GLY A 9 31.61 -24.66 -17.80
CA GLY A 9 30.23 -25.12 -17.70
C GLY A 9 29.51 -24.57 -16.45
N ALA A 10 30.21 -24.54 -15.32
CA ALA A 10 29.67 -24.03 -14.07
C ALA A 10 29.30 -22.53 -14.16
N ALA A 11 30.15 -21.70 -14.78
CA ALA A 11 29.89 -20.27 -14.94
C ALA A 11 28.64 -19.99 -15.77
N THR A 12 28.39 -20.77 -16.84
CA THR A 12 27.20 -20.63 -17.68
C THR A 12 25.94 -21.00 -16.94
N VAL A 13 25.95 -22.05 -16.14
CA VAL A 13 24.80 -22.50 -15.32
C VAL A 13 24.48 -21.43 -14.26
N TRP A 14 25.51 -20.86 -13.62
CA TRP A 14 25.34 -19.79 -12.64
C TRP A 14 24.77 -18.50 -13.25
N SER A 15 25.22 -18.10 -14.44
CA SER A 15 24.70 -16.92 -15.10
C SER A 15 23.26 -17.09 -15.57
N LEU A 16 22.88 -18.28 -16.06
CA LEU A 16 21.49 -18.60 -16.39
C LEU A 16 20.59 -18.59 -15.14
N GLY A 17 21.08 -19.17 -14.05
CA GLY A 17 20.37 -19.13 -12.77
C GLY A 17 20.15 -17.72 -12.25
N ALA A 18 21.19 -16.89 -12.28
CA ALA A 18 21.07 -15.48 -11.87
C ALA A 18 20.08 -14.70 -12.76
N MET A 19 20.11 -14.93 -14.07
CA MET A 19 19.17 -14.30 -15.00
C MET A 19 17.73 -14.72 -14.74
N ALA A 20 17.48 -16.01 -14.47
CA ALA A 20 16.17 -16.51 -14.13
C ALA A 20 15.63 -15.86 -12.85
N VAL A 21 16.45 -15.75 -11.81
CA VAL A 21 16.07 -15.08 -10.56
C VAL A 21 15.73 -13.61 -10.80
N MET A 22 16.53 -12.89 -11.58
CA MET A 22 16.25 -11.50 -11.94
C MET A 22 14.93 -11.35 -12.69
N CYS A 23 14.63 -12.23 -13.64
CA CYS A 23 13.35 -12.22 -14.36
C CYS A 23 12.16 -12.45 -13.42
N VAL A 24 12.29 -13.38 -12.48
CA VAL A 24 11.23 -13.66 -11.49
C VAL A 24 11.01 -12.43 -10.59
N VAL A 25 12.08 -11.87 -10.03
CA VAL A 25 11.98 -10.68 -9.17
C VAL A 25 11.34 -9.52 -9.93
N PHE A 26 11.79 -9.25 -11.15
CA PHE A 26 11.23 -8.19 -11.98
C PHE A 26 9.73 -8.45 -12.30
N GLY A 27 9.37 -9.69 -12.63
CA GLY A 27 7.98 -10.11 -12.84
C GLY A 27 7.10 -9.87 -11.62
N VAL A 28 7.58 -10.19 -10.43
CA VAL A 28 6.86 -9.95 -9.16
C VAL A 28 6.66 -8.46 -8.92
N VAL A 29 7.70 -7.64 -9.12
CA VAL A 29 7.60 -6.18 -8.95
C VAL A 29 6.58 -5.58 -9.92
N LEU A 30 6.61 -5.99 -11.19
CA LEU A 30 5.62 -5.53 -12.17
C LEU A 30 4.19 -5.97 -11.80
N ALA A 31 4.01 -7.20 -11.33
CA ALA A 31 2.71 -7.70 -10.90
C ALA A 31 2.14 -6.89 -9.72
N LEU A 32 2.98 -6.60 -8.71
CA LEU A 32 2.60 -5.74 -7.58
C LEU A 32 2.24 -4.33 -8.04
N GLY A 33 3.03 -3.75 -8.94
CA GLY A 33 2.74 -2.44 -9.53
C GLY A 33 1.39 -2.40 -10.25
N GLN A 34 1.07 -3.42 -11.02
CA GLN A 34 -0.23 -3.53 -11.70
C GLN A 34 -1.40 -3.66 -10.72
N ALA A 35 -1.23 -4.43 -9.64
CA ALA A 35 -2.27 -4.56 -8.61
C ALA A 35 -2.56 -3.22 -7.92
N VAL A 36 -1.52 -2.45 -7.59
CA VAL A 36 -1.67 -1.11 -7.00
C VAL A 36 -2.39 -0.16 -7.95
N VAL A 37 -1.98 -0.12 -9.23
CA VAL A 37 -2.62 0.73 -10.24
C VAL A 37 -4.09 0.35 -10.44
N ALA A 38 -4.40 -0.96 -10.52
CA ALA A 38 -5.77 -1.43 -10.64
C ALA A 38 -6.63 -0.98 -9.45
N ARG A 39 -6.11 -1.09 -8.23
CA ARG A 39 -6.79 -0.64 -7.02
C ARG A 39 -7.06 0.86 -7.02
N HIS A 40 -6.06 1.68 -7.36
CA HIS A 40 -6.25 3.14 -7.44
C HIS A 40 -7.26 3.55 -8.51
N ARG A 41 -7.25 2.90 -9.68
CA ARG A 41 -8.26 3.15 -10.72
C ARG A 41 -9.66 2.74 -10.26
N ALA A 42 -9.80 1.59 -9.61
CA ALA A 42 -11.09 1.15 -9.07
C ALA A 42 -11.61 2.14 -8.02
N ALA A 43 -10.74 2.64 -7.13
CA ALA A 43 -11.11 3.61 -6.12
C ALA A 43 -11.58 4.93 -6.73
N GLY A 44 -10.78 5.54 -7.60
CA GLY A 44 -11.16 6.81 -8.24
C GLY A 44 -12.42 6.67 -9.10
N GLY A 45 -12.57 5.55 -9.82
CA GLY A 45 -13.79 5.28 -10.58
C GLY A 45 -15.02 5.08 -9.71
N ALA A 46 -14.90 4.40 -8.57
CA ALA A 46 -15.98 4.22 -7.60
C ALA A 46 -16.40 5.56 -6.98
N ASP A 47 -15.44 6.39 -6.57
CA ASP A 47 -15.70 7.69 -5.94
C ASP A 47 -16.45 8.64 -6.89
N LEU A 48 -15.93 8.80 -8.11
CA LEU A 48 -16.57 9.67 -9.11
C LEU A 48 -17.94 9.15 -9.54
N ALA A 49 -18.08 7.83 -9.68
CA ALA A 49 -19.36 7.23 -10.01
C ALA A 49 -20.38 7.36 -8.88
N ALA A 50 -19.95 7.23 -7.62
CA ALA A 50 -20.81 7.44 -6.46
C ALA A 50 -21.29 8.90 -6.37
N LEU A 51 -20.39 9.86 -6.57
CA LEU A 51 -20.75 11.28 -6.62
C LEU A 51 -21.77 11.56 -7.74
N ALA A 52 -21.53 11.04 -8.95
CA ALA A 52 -22.44 11.22 -10.08
C ALA A 52 -23.83 10.59 -9.84
N ALA A 53 -23.90 9.45 -9.13
CA ALA A 53 -25.16 8.85 -8.75
C ALA A 53 -25.88 9.64 -7.67
N ALA A 54 -25.16 10.16 -6.67
CA ALA A 54 -25.73 10.97 -5.61
C ALA A 54 -26.27 12.31 -6.12
N ASP A 55 -25.58 12.93 -7.05
CA ASP A 55 -25.98 14.21 -7.65
C ASP A 55 -27.27 14.10 -8.48
N HIS A 56 -27.57 12.89 -8.98
CA HIS A 56 -28.75 12.60 -9.81
C HIS A 56 -29.80 11.73 -9.09
N TRP A 57 -29.79 11.72 -7.75
CA TRP A 57 -30.73 10.88 -6.96
C TRP A 57 -32.19 11.08 -7.32
N ALA A 58 -32.59 12.31 -7.68
CA ALA A 58 -33.94 12.68 -8.04
C ALA A 58 -34.43 12.03 -9.36
N GLU A 59 -33.51 11.56 -10.23
CA GLU A 59 -33.84 10.79 -11.44
C GLU A 59 -34.27 9.35 -11.13
N GLY A 60 -34.24 8.95 -9.83
CA GLY A 60 -34.48 7.59 -9.37
C GLY A 60 -33.24 6.70 -9.52
N GLY A 61 -33.25 5.56 -8.84
CA GLY A 61 -32.08 4.69 -8.76
C GLY A 61 -31.56 4.22 -10.13
N THR A 62 -32.44 3.95 -11.09
CA THR A 62 -32.05 3.51 -12.44
C THR A 62 -31.36 4.65 -13.20
N GLY A 63 -31.88 5.87 -13.19
CA GLY A 63 -31.31 7.03 -13.84
C GLY A 63 -29.94 7.41 -13.24
N ALA A 64 -29.90 7.49 -11.91
CA ALA A 64 -28.68 7.78 -11.18
C ALA A 64 -27.57 6.74 -11.44
N CYS A 65 -27.88 5.46 -11.43
CA CYS A 65 -26.93 4.40 -11.73
C CYS A 65 -26.46 4.41 -13.19
N ALA A 66 -27.32 4.80 -14.14
CA ALA A 66 -26.91 4.98 -15.54
C ALA A 66 -25.91 6.14 -15.69
N ARG A 67 -26.03 7.19 -14.90
CA ARG A 67 -25.00 8.27 -14.81
C ARG A 67 -23.69 7.77 -14.26
N ALA A 68 -23.76 7.07 -13.12
CA ALA A 68 -22.59 6.44 -12.51
C ALA A 68 -21.82 5.53 -13.48
N GLU A 69 -22.53 4.72 -14.25
CA GLU A 69 -21.91 3.84 -15.26
C GLU A 69 -21.17 4.60 -16.35
N ARG A 70 -21.72 5.72 -16.83
CA ARG A 70 -21.03 6.53 -17.85
C ARG A 70 -19.73 7.10 -17.30
N VAL A 71 -19.75 7.60 -16.07
CA VAL A 71 -18.56 8.12 -15.38
C VAL A 71 -17.53 7.01 -15.16
N ALA A 72 -17.96 5.87 -14.64
CA ALA A 72 -17.08 4.72 -14.42
C ALA A 72 -16.38 4.28 -15.72
N ARG A 73 -17.13 4.16 -16.81
CA ARG A 73 -16.56 3.82 -18.12
C ARG A 73 -15.55 4.84 -18.61
N ALA A 74 -15.80 6.14 -18.42
CA ALA A 74 -14.86 7.19 -18.78
C ALA A 74 -13.54 7.09 -17.99
N GLN A 75 -13.57 6.55 -16.76
CA GLN A 75 -12.40 6.27 -15.93
C GLN A 75 -11.75 4.90 -16.21
N GLY A 76 -12.23 4.15 -17.22
CA GLY A 76 -11.72 2.82 -17.53
C GLY A 76 -12.05 1.78 -16.45
N THR A 77 -13.12 2.02 -15.67
CA THR A 77 -13.67 1.09 -14.68
C THR A 77 -15.06 0.62 -15.09
N ARG A 78 -15.57 -0.40 -14.41
CA ARG A 78 -16.94 -0.88 -14.59
C ARG A 78 -17.64 -0.97 -13.25
N ILE A 79 -18.92 -0.66 -13.22
CA ILE A 79 -19.73 -0.83 -12.02
C ILE A 79 -20.08 -2.31 -11.88
N VAL A 80 -19.84 -2.84 -10.67
CA VAL A 80 -20.25 -4.18 -10.24
C VAL A 80 -21.58 -4.11 -9.49
N ARG A 81 -21.75 -3.07 -8.70
CA ARG A 81 -22.96 -2.82 -7.91
C ARG A 81 -23.23 -1.33 -7.81
N CYS A 82 -24.50 -0.95 -7.94
CA CYS A 82 -24.97 0.41 -7.71
C CYS A 82 -26.30 0.35 -6.98
N ALA A 83 -26.43 1.14 -5.92
CA ALA A 83 -27.69 1.31 -5.19
C ALA A 83 -27.79 2.77 -4.75
N VAL A 84 -28.99 3.34 -4.88
CA VAL A 84 -29.30 4.70 -4.42
C VAL A 84 -30.49 4.60 -3.47
N VAL A 85 -30.32 5.15 -2.27
CA VAL A 85 -31.33 5.17 -1.22
C VAL A 85 -31.45 6.60 -0.69
N GLY A 86 -32.56 7.25 -0.98
CA GLY A 86 -32.69 8.69 -0.73
C GLY A 86 -31.61 9.44 -1.51
N GLU A 87 -30.92 10.35 -0.85
CA GLU A 87 -29.83 11.16 -1.42
C GLU A 87 -28.45 10.47 -1.35
N THR A 88 -28.41 9.23 -0.90
CA THR A 88 -27.16 8.49 -0.72
C THR A 88 -27.00 7.42 -1.80
N SER A 89 -25.86 7.43 -2.46
CA SER A 89 -25.45 6.39 -3.41
C SER A 89 -24.40 5.46 -2.80
N ASP A 90 -24.43 4.21 -3.19
CA ASP A 90 -23.47 3.17 -2.81
C ASP A 90 -23.04 2.46 -4.09
N VAL A 91 -21.80 2.63 -4.48
CA VAL A 91 -21.27 2.13 -5.75
C VAL A 91 -20.05 1.26 -5.51
N THR A 92 -20.03 0.08 -6.13
CA THR A 92 -18.84 -0.76 -6.21
C THR A 92 -18.35 -0.77 -7.65
N ALA A 93 -17.12 -0.35 -7.87
CA ALA A 93 -16.48 -0.38 -9.18
C ALA A 93 -15.29 -1.33 -9.18
N SER A 94 -15.01 -1.91 -10.35
CA SER A 94 -13.85 -2.76 -10.58
C SER A 94 -12.97 -2.23 -11.70
N ALA A 95 -11.65 -2.44 -11.54
CA ALA A 95 -10.65 -2.18 -12.57
C ALA A 95 -9.63 -3.32 -12.63
N GLY A 96 -8.92 -3.45 -13.74
CA GLY A 96 -7.98 -4.53 -13.98
C GLY A 96 -8.62 -5.74 -14.64
N ARG A 97 -7.82 -6.80 -14.82
CA ARG A 97 -8.23 -8.07 -15.46
C ARG A 97 -7.58 -9.27 -14.75
N GLY A 98 -8.31 -10.37 -14.73
CA GLY A 98 -7.82 -11.63 -14.18
C GLY A 98 -7.43 -11.51 -12.71
N PRO A 99 -6.29 -12.05 -12.29
CA PRO A 99 -5.88 -12.04 -10.89
C PRO A 99 -5.52 -10.65 -10.34
N PHE A 100 -5.40 -9.65 -11.20
CA PHE A 100 -5.12 -8.26 -10.83
C PHE A 100 -6.35 -7.36 -10.87
N ALA A 101 -7.55 -7.94 -10.98
CA ALA A 101 -8.78 -7.18 -10.83
C ALA A 101 -8.94 -6.74 -9.38
N ALA A 102 -9.24 -5.47 -9.18
CA ALA A 102 -9.54 -4.90 -7.88
C ALA A 102 -10.95 -4.33 -7.86
N GLU A 103 -11.68 -4.58 -6.78
CA GLU A 103 -13.00 -4.01 -6.53
C GLU A 103 -12.92 -3.05 -5.36
N VAL A 104 -13.50 -1.88 -5.50
CA VAL A 104 -13.56 -0.87 -4.45
C VAL A 104 -14.99 -0.34 -4.35
N ARG A 105 -15.45 -0.18 -3.11
CA ARG A 105 -16.76 0.38 -2.78
C ARG A 105 -16.60 1.82 -2.34
N SER A 106 -17.46 2.69 -2.83
CA SER A 106 -17.56 4.08 -2.41
C SER A 106 -19.01 4.44 -2.11
N ARG A 107 -19.19 5.39 -1.20
CA ARG A 107 -20.49 5.94 -0.84
C ARG A 107 -20.43 7.46 -0.93
N ALA A 108 -21.44 8.06 -1.55
CA ALA A 108 -21.60 9.49 -1.63
C ALA A 108 -23.03 9.90 -1.22
N GLY A 109 -23.15 11.08 -0.66
CA GLY A 109 -24.44 11.64 -0.21
C GLY A 109 -24.20 13.00 0.43
N PRO A 110 -25.27 13.70 0.87
CA PRO A 110 -25.13 14.95 1.57
C PRO A 110 -24.25 14.79 2.80
N ALA A 111 -23.42 15.78 3.09
CA ALA A 111 -22.62 15.78 4.30
C ALA A 111 -23.55 15.76 5.51
N GLY A 112 -23.61 14.62 6.19
CA GLY A 112 -24.25 14.52 7.50
C GLY A 112 -23.53 15.47 8.49
N PRO A 113 -24.12 15.70 9.69
CA PRO A 113 -23.41 16.39 10.75
C PRO A 113 -22.05 15.74 10.89
N VAL A 114 -20.99 16.54 10.70
CA VAL A 114 -19.62 16.06 10.87
C VAL A 114 -19.53 15.54 12.30
N PRO A 115 -19.32 14.24 12.54
CA PRO A 115 -19.04 13.77 13.88
C PRO A 115 -17.87 14.63 14.38
N PRO A 116 -17.88 15.11 15.63
CA PRO A 116 -16.72 15.79 16.17
C PRO A 116 -15.50 14.93 15.82
N PRO A 117 -14.39 15.52 15.35
CA PRO A 117 -13.24 14.74 14.94
C PRO A 117 -12.98 13.74 16.04
N ALA A 118 -13.14 12.44 15.74
CA ALA A 118 -12.78 11.39 16.67
C ALA A 118 -11.41 11.79 17.13
N SER A 119 -11.28 12.17 18.42
CA SER A 119 -10.05 12.72 18.99
C SER A 119 -8.91 11.94 18.36
N ALA A 120 -8.10 12.60 17.54
CA ALA A 120 -6.98 11.93 16.87
C ALA A 120 -6.33 11.08 17.96
N PRO A 121 -6.07 9.80 17.77
CA PRO A 121 -5.48 8.98 18.80
C PRO A 121 -4.32 9.81 19.36
N ALA A 122 -4.41 10.19 20.65
CA ALA A 122 -3.45 11.07 21.28
C ALA A 122 -2.07 10.57 20.83
N PRO A 123 -1.17 11.43 20.34
CA PRO A 123 0.14 10.99 19.89
C PRO A 123 0.65 10.05 20.98
N ALA A 124 0.90 8.79 20.58
CA ALA A 124 1.28 7.75 21.53
C ALA A 124 2.29 8.35 22.49
N SER A 125 1.95 8.42 23.78
CA SER A 125 2.87 8.93 24.80
C SER A 125 4.22 8.31 24.50
N PRO A 126 5.30 9.09 24.37
CA PRO A 126 6.61 8.54 24.10
C PRO A 126 6.84 7.40 25.06
N ALA A 127 7.16 6.21 24.54
CA ALA A 127 7.44 5.05 25.35
C ALA A 127 8.39 5.46 26.47
N PRO A 128 8.16 5.05 27.73
CA PRO A 128 9.07 5.38 28.83
C PRO A 128 10.48 5.06 28.38
N ALA A 129 11.37 6.04 28.54
CA ALA A 129 12.77 5.86 28.16
C ALA A 129 13.29 4.58 28.84
N PRO A 130 14.04 3.73 28.13
CA PRO A 130 14.64 2.57 28.76
C PRO A 130 15.45 3.02 29.97
N PRO A 131 15.46 2.26 31.09
CA PRO A 131 16.22 2.61 32.28
C PRO A 131 17.68 2.87 31.86
N PRO A 132 18.34 3.88 32.44
CA PRO A 132 19.74 4.15 32.15
C PRO A 132 20.55 2.86 32.36
N GLY A 133 21.26 2.43 31.32
CA GLY A 133 22.15 1.29 31.39
C GLY A 133 23.17 1.48 32.51
N PRO A 134 23.74 0.40 33.07
CA PRO A 134 24.75 0.51 34.11
C PRO A 134 25.86 1.46 33.66
N ALA A 135 26.18 2.42 34.53
CA ALA A 135 27.23 3.41 34.28
C ALA A 135 28.54 2.69 33.91
N PRO A 136 29.29 3.16 32.95
CA PRO A 136 30.61 2.60 32.66
C PRO A 136 31.49 2.70 33.92
N PRO A 137 32.33 1.68 34.17
CA PRO A 137 33.21 1.70 35.36
C PRO A 137 34.10 2.94 35.30
N ALA A 138 34.22 3.60 36.46
CA ALA A 138 35.07 4.78 36.62
C ALA A 138 36.51 4.45 36.17
N PRO A 139 37.20 5.37 35.49
CA PRO A 139 38.61 5.16 35.15
C PRO A 139 39.45 4.94 36.42
N ALA A 140 40.30 3.90 36.39
CA ALA A 140 41.18 3.59 37.49
C ALA A 140 42.10 4.80 37.82
N PRO A 141 42.33 5.09 39.12
CA PRO A 141 43.24 6.17 39.47
C PRO A 141 44.66 5.91 38.94
N PRO A 142 45.37 6.96 38.53
CA PRO A 142 46.75 6.81 38.03
C PRO A 142 47.63 6.16 39.09
N ALA A 143 48.41 5.18 38.68
CA ALA A 143 49.38 4.51 39.57
C ALA A 143 50.33 5.54 40.17
N ALA A 144 50.48 5.47 41.52
CA ALA A 144 51.44 6.31 42.22
C ALA A 144 52.87 6.07 41.72
N PRO A 145 53.72 7.12 41.60
CA PRO A 145 55.09 6.96 41.21
C PRO A 145 55.86 6.09 42.20
N ALA A 146 56.57 5.10 41.70
CA ALA A 146 57.44 4.26 42.51
C ALA A 146 58.52 5.11 43.18
N SER A 147 58.59 5.06 44.51
CA SER A 147 59.71 5.68 45.28
C SER A 147 61.01 5.01 44.88
N PRO A 148 62.12 5.78 44.68
CA PRO A 148 63.44 5.20 44.52
C PRO A 148 63.88 4.57 45.82
N ALA A 149 64.42 3.37 45.76
CA ALA A 149 65.08 2.69 46.85
C ALA A 149 66.47 3.24 47.11
N PRO A 150 67.00 3.15 48.33
CA PRO A 150 68.29 3.73 48.74
C PRO A 150 69.50 3.03 48.10
#